data_f6f1bdf19fbfa83e961746d24bf2108d
#
_entry.id   f6f1bdf19fbfa83e961746d24bf2108d
#
_cell.length_a   1.000
_cell.length_b   1.000
_cell.length_c   1.000
_cell.angle_alpha   90.00
_cell.angle_beta   90.00
_cell.angle_gamma   90.00
#
_symmetry.space_group_name_H-M   'P 1'
#
loop_
_entity.id
_entity.type
_entity.pdbx_description
1 polymer ?
#
loop_
_entity_poly.entity_id
_entity_poly.type
_entity_poly.pdbx_seq_one_letter_code
_entity_poly.pdbx_strand_id
1 'polypeptide(L)'
;YDDCRAQFESHRTVNPNDVENAAWHFLCFARLQSPEEARKALLPVGHDSREPMMTIYKVFRGEDQPEELLPVISAGALARFCAHLYLGLYYEALGREIEAYRHISVAADDDYGIGGYMHGVAKLHLAWLQRKQEQPLEPPLF
;
A
#
# COMPACT_ATOMS: atom_id res chain seq x y z
N TYR A 1 -3.31 15.63 -3.56
CA TYR A 1 -2.76 14.76 -2.48
C TYR A 1 -2.79 15.45 -1.11
N ASP A 2 -2.82 16.78 -1.00
CA ASP A 2 -2.93 17.48 0.29
C ASP A 2 -4.25 17.14 1.00
N ASP A 3 -5.38 17.16 0.29
CA ASP A 3 -6.68 16.75 0.82
C ASP A 3 -6.67 15.28 1.26
N CYS A 4 -5.98 14.42 0.51
CA CYS A 4 -5.77 13.01 0.85
C CYS A 4 -5.07 12.88 2.20
N ARG A 5 -3.96 13.59 2.41
CA ARG A 5 -3.22 13.60 3.67
C ARG A 5 -4.08 14.08 4.83
N ALA A 6 -4.73 15.23 4.67
CA ALA A 6 -5.58 15.81 5.72
C ALA A 6 -6.73 14.89 6.13
N GLN A 7 -7.31 14.14 5.19
CA GLN A 7 -8.36 13.17 5.47
C GLN A 7 -7.87 12.06 6.42
N PHE A 8 -6.69 11.50 6.16
CA PHE A 8 -6.15 10.41 6.99
C PHE A 8 -5.65 10.92 8.35
N GLU A 9 -5.12 12.13 8.42
CA GLU A 9 -4.80 12.80 9.70
C GLU A 9 -6.05 13.00 10.57
N SER A 10 -7.18 13.39 9.96
CA SER A 10 -8.46 13.53 10.65
C SER A 10 -9.01 12.19 11.11
N HIS A 11 -8.94 11.14 10.27
CA HIS A 11 -9.44 9.80 10.63
C HIS A 11 -8.75 9.23 11.87
N ARG A 12 -7.47 9.51 12.08
CA ARG A 12 -6.73 9.08 13.27
C ARG A 12 -7.38 9.49 14.57
N THR A 13 -8.10 10.60 14.60
CA THR A 13 -8.82 11.06 15.80
C THR A 13 -9.98 10.13 16.19
N VAL A 14 -10.49 9.38 15.22
CA VAL A 14 -11.60 8.41 15.39
C VAL A 14 -11.06 7.01 15.68
N ASN A 15 -10.02 6.58 14.97
CA ASN A 15 -9.41 5.26 15.15
C ASN A 15 -7.86 5.35 15.14
N PRO A 16 -7.23 5.41 16.33
CA PRO A 16 -5.77 5.51 16.43
C PRO A 16 -5.03 4.17 16.21
N ASN A 17 -5.75 3.07 16.04
CA ASN A 17 -5.20 1.71 15.91
C ASN A 17 -5.35 1.14 14.51
N ASP A 18 -5.45 1.99 13.49
CA ASP A 18 -5.69 1.60 12.11
C ASP A 18 -4.43 1.75 11.26
N VAL A 19 -3.78 0.62 10.97
CA VAL A 19 -2.60 0.58 10.10
C VAL A 19 -2.96 0.96 8.66
N GLU A 20 -4.15 0.62 8.15
CA GLU A 20 -4.56 1.03 6.80
C GLU A 20 -4.56 2.54 6.67
N ASN A 21 -5.10 3.23 7.67
CA ASN A 21 -5.10 4.69 7.69
C ASN A 21 -3.67 5.28 7.63
N ALA A 22 -2.74 4.72 8.40
CA ALA A 22 -1.34 5.15 8.38
C ALA A 22 -0.65 4.84 7.05
N ALA A 23 -0.92 3.67 6.46
CA ALA A 23 -0.38 3.29 5.16
C ALA A 23 -0.86 4.23 4.03
N TRP A 24 -2.15 4.53 3.97
CA TRP A 24 -2.69 5.48 2.99
C TRP A 24 -2.16 6.89 3.20
N HIS A 25 -2.01 7.34 4.44
CA HIS A 25 -1.33 8.62 4.74
C HIS A 25 0.10 8.65 4.19
N PHE A 26 0.87 7.57 4.43
CA PHE A 26 2.22 7.42 3.87
C PHE A 26 2.22 7.56 2.34
N LEU A 27 1.30 6.86 1.65
CA LEU A 27 1.22 6.89 0.20
C LEU A 27 0.91 8.30 -0.34
N CYS A 28 -0.01 9.03 0.32
CA CYS A 28 -0.30 10.41 -0.05
C CYS A 28 0.94 11.29 0.13
N PHE A 29 1.65 11.14 1.23
CA PHE A 29 2.82 11.95 1.57
C PHE A 29 4.02 11.65 0.66
N ALA A 30 4.24 10.35 0.35
CA ALA A 30 5.29 9.93 -0.57
C ALA A 30 5.10 10.51 -1.99
N ARG A 31 3.85 10.66 -2.42
CA ARG A 31 3.51 11.30 -3.71
C ARG A 31 3.72 12.81 -3.70
N LEU A 32 3.51 13.46 -2.54
CA LEU A 32 3.70 14.90 -2.39
C LEU A 32 5.17 15.30 -2.29
N GLN A 33 5.96 14.48 -1.64
CA GLN A 33 7.35 14.80 -1.30
C GLN A 33 8.31 13.66 -1.66
N SER A 34 8.50 12.71 -0.74
CA SER A 34 9.33 11.53 -0.98
C SER A 34 8.96 10.40 0.00
N PRO A 35 9.34 9.15 -0.28
CA PRO A 35 9.17 8.05 0.67
C PRO A 35 9.88 8.29 2.01
N GLU A 36 11.04 8.95 2.02
CA GLU A 36 11.80 9.27 3.24
C GLU A 36 11.04 10.26 4.11
N GLU A 37 10.48 11.32 3.52
CA GLU A 37 9.66 12.29 4.24
C GLU A 37 8.34 11.68 4.71
N ALA A 38 7.72 10.82 3.90
CA ALA A 38 6.53 10.07 4.28
C ALA A 38 6.78 9.16 5.50
N ARG A 39 7.95 8.54 5.57
CA ARG A 39 8.33 7.69 6.70
C ARG A 39 8.50 8.50 8.00
N LYS A 40 9.08 9.69 7.91
CA LYS A 40 9.20 10.61 9.06
C LYS A 40 7.85 11.12 9.55
N ALA A 41 6.91 11.33 8.62
CA ALA A 41 5.57 11.83 8.88
C ALA A 41 4.55 10.72 9.16
N LEU A 42 4.95 9.43 9.14
CA LEU A 42 4.03 8.30 9.29
C LEU A 42 3.23 8.42 10.59
N LEU A 43 1.90 8.31 10.46
CA LEU A 43 1.00 8.42 11.61
C LEU A 43 1.32 7.30 12.62
N PRO A 44 1.46 7.62 13.90
CA PRO A 44 1.63 6.61 14.93
C PRO A 44 0.36 5.77 15.07
N VAL A 45 0.53 4.45 15.14
CA VAL A 45 -0.52 3.46 15.37
C VAL A 45 -0.25 2.77 16.70
N GLY A 46 -1.29 2.56 17.50
CA GLY A 46 -1.17 1.82 18.76
C GLY A 46 -1.03 0.32 18.49
N HIS A 47 -2.15 -0.41 18.44
CA HIS A 47 -2.15 -1.84 18.13
C HIS A 47 -3.32 -2.19 17.23
N ASP A 48 -3.02 -2.63 16.02
CA ASP A 48 -4.00 -3.21 15.10
C ASP A 48 -3.97 -4.74 15.26
N SER A 49 -5.07 -5.32 15.72
CA SER A 49 -5.15 -6.76 15.98
C SER A 49 -5.36 -7.61 14.72
N ARG A 50 -5.56 -6.99 13.57
CA ARG A 50 -5.74 -7.68 12.29
C ARG A 50 -4.38 -8.16 11.75
N GLU A 51 -4.24 -9.45 11.51
CA GLU A 51 -3.06 -9.95 10.80
C GLU A 51 -3.16 -9.64 9.29
N PRO A 52 -2.07 -9.17 8.62
CA PRO A 52 -0.70 -8.94 9.11
C PRO A 52 -0.39 -7.44 9.36
N MET A 53 -1.37 -6.66 9.82
CA MET A 53 -1.31 -5.20 9.78
C MET A 53 -0.11 -4.61 10.52
N MET A 54 0.25 -5.14 11.70
CA MET A 54 1.41 -4.63 12.44
C MET A 54 2.74 -4.91 11.73
N THR A 55 2.86 -6.03 11.01
CA THR A 55 4.05 -6.31 10.18
C THR A 55 4.13 -5.35 8.99
N ILE A 56 3.00 -5.08 8.33
CA ILE A 56 2.89 -4.05 7.28
C ILE A 56 3.35 -2.70 7.82
N TYR A 57 2.88 -2.31 9.00
CA TYR A 57 3.23 -1.02 9.62
C TYR A 57 4.74 -0.89 9.85
N LYS A 58 5.41 -1.93 10.34
CA LYS A 58 6.86 -1.94 10.54
C LYS A 58 7.64 -1.81 9.22
N VAL A 59 7.16 -2.44 8.14
CA VAL A 59 7.74 -2.26 6.80
C VAL A 59 7.63 -0.80 6.35
N PHE A 60 6.47 -0.17 6.52
CA PHE A 60 6.28 1.24 6.17
C PHE A 60 7.15 2.18 7.03
N ARG A 61 7.40 1.82 8.28
CA ARG A 61 8.35 2.53 9.17
C ARG A 61 9.81 2.32 8.77
N GLY A 62 10.11 1.30 7.98
CA GLY A 62 11.49 0.90 7.66
C GLY A 62 12.19 0.12 8.79
N GLU A 63 11.44 -0.43 9.73
CA GLU A 63 11.94 -1.27 10.82
C GLU A 63 12.11 -2.73 10.39
N ASP A 64 11.21 -3.21 9.54
CA ASP A 64 11.24 -4.56 8.97
C ASP A 64 11.45 -4.52 7.45
N GLN A 65 11.99 -5.59 6.90
CA GLN A 65 12.10 -5.76 5.45
C GLN A 65 10.78 -6.29 4.86
N PRO A 66 10.46 -5.98 3.58
CA PRO A 66 9.27 -6.51 2.92
C PRO A 66 9.15 -8.04 2.96
N GLU A 67 10.29 -8.75 2.99
CA GLU A 67 10.36 -10.21 3.05
C GLU A 67 9.78 -10.79 4.35
N GLU A 68 9.71 -10.01 5.42
CA GLU A 68 9.08 -10.42 6.70
C GLU A 68 7.57 -10.65 6.55
N LEU A 69 6.95 -10.15 5.47
CA LEU A 69 5.54 -10.44 5.16
C LEU A 69 5.32 -11.79 4.47
N LEU A 70 6.37 -12.43 3.95
CA LEU A 70 6.23 -13.72 3.24
C LEU A 70 5.68 -14.86 4.11
N PRO A 71 6.07 -15.04 5.38
CA PRO A 71 5.49 -16.07 6.24
C PRO A 71 3.99 -15.86 6.51
N VAL A 72 3.55 -14.61 6.56
CA VAL A 72 2.16 -14.25 6.85
C VAL A 72 1.22 -14.58 5.68
N ILE A 73 1.76 -14.73 4.48
CA ILE A 73 1.00 -15.13 3.28
C ILE A 73 0.32 -16.50 3.49
N SER A 74 0.85 -17.36 4.37
CA SER A 74 0.25 -18.65 4.72
C SER A 74 -0.85 -18.58 5.78
N ALA A 75 -1.07 -17.41 6.41
CA ALA A 75 -2.02 -17.25 7.52
C ALA A 75 -3.51 -17.15 7.08
N GLY A 76 -3.79 -17.18 5.77
CA GLY A 76 -5.13 -17.15 5.21
C GLY A 76 -5.29 -16.14 4.07
N ALA A 77 -6.43 -16.25 3.37
CA ALA A 77 -6.68 -15.46 2.15
C ALA A 77 -6.66 -13.95 2.40
N LEU A 78 -7.27 -13.48 3.49
CA LEU A 78 -7.31 -12.05 3.82
C LEU A 78 -5.91 -11.51 4.18
N ALA A 79 -5.15 -12.24 4.99
CA ALA A 79 -3.79 -11.84 5.36
C ALA A 79 -2.87 -11.79 4.13
N ARG A 80 -2.97 -12.77 3.25
CA ARG A 80 -2.26 -12.81 1.97
C ARG A 80 -2.64 -11.63 1.07
N PHE A 81 -3.93 -11.33 0.96
CA PHE A 81 -4.42 -10.18 0.21
C PHE A 81 -3.82 -8.87 0.74
N CYS A 82 -3.94 -8.60 2.03
CA CYS A 82 -3.41 -7.40 2.66
C CYS A 82 -1.89 -7.28 2.45
N ALA A 83 -1.14 -8.36 2.66
CA ALA A 83 0.31 -8.37 2.44
C ALA A 83 0.66 -7.97 1.00
N HIS A 84 0.05 -8.60 0.01
CA HIS A 84 0.32 -8.27 -1.38
C HIS A 84 -0.15 -6.88 -1.80
N LEU A 85 -1.34 -6.45 -1.37
CA LEU A 85 -1.83 -5.11 -1.67
C LEU A 85 -0.88 -4.04 -1.12
N TYR A 86 -0.56 -4.08 0.16
CA TYR A 86 0.27 -3.05 0.79
C TYR A 86 1.73 -3.11 0.37
N LEU A 87 2.29 -4.30 0.08
CA LEU A 87 3.61 -4.40 -0.54
C LEU A 87 3.64 -3.79 -1.94
N GLY A 88 2.63 -4.07 -2.75
CA GLY A 88 2.54 -3.49 -4.09
C GLY A 88 2.52 -1.97 -4.06
N LEU A 89 1.68 -1.38 -3.21
CA LEU A 89 1.58 0.07 -3.02
C LEU A 89 2.88 0.67 -2.44
N TYR A 90 3.52 -0.01 -1.51
CA TYR A 90 4.80 0.40 -0.93
C TYR A 90 5.91 0.43 -1.99
N TYR A 91 6.06 -0.65 -2.77
CA TYR A 91 7.04 -0.71 -3.85
C TYR A 91 6.80 0.35 -4.93
N GLU A 92 5.54 0.63 -5.25
CA GLU A 92 5.22 1.72 -6.17
C GLU A 92 5.66 3.08 -5.62
N ALA A 93 5.43 3.34 -4.32
CA ALA A 93 5.89 4.57 -3.68
C ALA A 93 7.42 4.71 -3.71
N LEU A 94 8.16 3.60 -3.70
CA LEU A 94 9.61 3.55 -3.85
C LEU A 94 10.09 3.62 -5.32
N GLY A 95 9.18 3.68 -6.30
CA GLY A 95 9.53 3.64 -7.73
C GLY A 95 9.94 2.26 -8.26
N ARG A 96 9.68 1.19 -7.48
CA ARG A 96 9.98 -0.20 -7.87
C ARG A 96 8.79 -0.81 -8.62
N GLU A 97 8.63 -0.41 -9.87
CA GLU A 97 7.42 -0.70 -10.66
C GLU A 97 7.21 -2.19 -10.94
N ILE A 98 8.27 -2.97 -11.13
CA ILE A 98 8.17 -4.42 -11.41
C ILE A 98 7.62 -5.17 -10.19
N GLU A 99 8.15 -4.88 -9.02
CA GLU A 99 7.70 -5.47 -7.77
C GLU A 99 6.28 -5.01 -7.42
N ALA A 100 5.99 -3.73 -7.62
CA ALA A 100 4.65 -3.19 -7.44
C ALA A 100 3.64 -3.94 -8.31
N TYR A 101 3.91 -4.09 -9.60
CA TYR A 101 3.04 -4.81 -10.53
C TYR A 101 2.81 -6.27 -10.11
N ARG A 102 3.89 -6.98 -9.73
CA ARG A 102 3.80 -8.38 -9.30
C ARG A 102 2.89 -8.53 -8.08
N HIS A 103 3.06 -7.71 -7.07
CA HIS A 103 2.27 -7.80 -5.85
C HIS A 103 0.81 -7.36 -6.07
N ILE A 104 0.57 -6.28 -6.81
CA ILE A 104 -0.80 -5.83 -7.13
C ILE A 104 -1.52 -6.88 -7.99
N SER A 105 -0.84 -7.54 -8.95
CA SER A 105 -1.44 -8.60 -9.75
C SER A 105 -1.95 -9.75 -8.88
N VAL A 106 -1.18 -10.13 -7.86
CA VAL A 106 -1.61 -11.17 -6.92
C VAL A 106 -2.78 -10.71 -6.07
N ALA A 107 -2.76 -9.46 -5.57
CA ALA A 107 -3.86 -8.92 -4.77
C ALA A 107 -5.17 -8.76 -5.56
N ALA A 108 -5.08 -8.51 -6.87
CA ALA A 108 -6.23 -8.35 -7.75
C ALA A 108 -6.83 -9.66 -8.28
N ASP A 109 -6.19 -10.81 -8.00
CA ASP A 109 -6.62 -12.11 -8.49
C ASP A 109 -7.96 -12.53 -7.86
N ASP A 110 -8.91 -12.95 -8.71
CA ASP A 110 -10.24 -13.42 -8.27
C ASP A 110 -10.20 -14.77 -7.53
N ASP A 111 -9.19 -15.58 -7.77
CA ASP A 111 -9.03 -16.89 -7.12
C ASP A 111 -8.75 -16.77 -5.61
N TYR A 112 -8.44 -15.58 -5.13
CA TYR A 112 -8.33 -15.31 -3.69
C TYR A 112 -9.66 -15.38 -2.94
N GLY A 113 -10.79 -15.22 -3.61
CA GLY A 113 -12.11 -15.34 -3.02
C GLY A 113 -12.44 -14.29 -1.94
N ILE A 114 -11.69 -13.20 -1.88
CA ILE A 114 -11.87 -12.19 -0.83
C ILE A 114 -13.07 -11.29 -1.14
N GLY A 115 -13.24 -10.88 -2.39
CA GLY A 115 -14.27 -9.91 -2.78
C GLY A 115 -14.17 -8.58 -2.03
N GLY A 116 -15.24 -7.81 -2.07
CA GLY A 116 -15.36 -6.59 -1.28
C GLY A 116 -14.64 -5.36 -1.87
N TYR A 117 -14.73 -4.25 -1.14
CA TYR A 117 -14.28 -2.94 -1.58
C TYR A 117 -12.78 -2.90 -1.91
N MET A 118 -11.93 -3.38 -1.01
CA MET A 118 -10.47 -3.31 -1.19
C MET A 118 -9.97 -4.21 -2.31
N HIS A 119 -10.65 -5.34 -2.58
CA HIS A 119 -10.35 -6.15 -3.76
C HIS A 119 -10.68 -5.40 -5.06
N GLY A 120 -11.79 -4.65 -5.08
CA GLY A 120 -12.11 -3.74 -6.18
C GLY A 120 -11.04 -2.66 -6.39
N VAL A 121 -10.50 -2.10 -5.30
CA VAL A 121 -9.38 -1.14 -5.36
C VAL A 121 -8.14 -1.79 -6.00
N ALA A 122 -7.77 -3.00 -5.59
CA ALA A 122 -6.64 -3.73 -6.17
C ALA A 122 -6.79 -3.95 -7.69
N LYS A 123 -7.98 -4.35 -8.14
CA LYS A 123 -8.29 -4.54 -9.57
C LYS A 123 -8.18 -3.25 -10.38
N LEU A 124 -8.75 -2.16 -9.86
CA LEU A 124 -8.65 -0.85 -10.52
C LEU A 124 -7.21 -0.37 -10.58
N HIS A 125 -6.45 -0.60 -9.52
CA HIS A 125 -5.03 -0.24 -9.47
C HIS A 125 -4.19 -1.05 -10.45
N LEU A 126 -4.44 -2.36 -10.56
CA LEU A 126 -3.80 -3.20 -11.57
C LEU A 126 -4.07 -2.69 -13.00
N ALA A 127 -5.34 -2.38 -13.31
CA ALA A 127 -5.71 -1.85 -14.62
C ALA A 127 -5.03 -0.50 -14.91
N TRP A 128 -4.81 0.32 -13.89
CA TRP A 128 -4.06 1.57 -14.02
C TRP A 128 -2.58 1.33 -14.30
N LEU A 129 -1.93 0.41 -13.58
CA LEU A 129 -0.53 0.04 -13.82
C LEU A 129 -0.31 -0.52 -15.23
N GLN A 130 -1.22 -1.36 -15.73
CA GLN A 130 -1.18 -1.91 -17.10
C GLN A 130 -1.23 -0.79 -18.13
N ARG A 131 -2.17 0.15 -18.02
CA ARG A 131 -2.27 1.30 -18.93
C ARG A 131 -1.02 2.18 -18.90
N LYS A 132 -0.42 2.37 -17.74
CA LYS A 132 0.83 3.14 -17.59
C LYS A 132 1.98 2.48 -18.36
N GLN A 133 2.05 1.14 -18.40
CA GLN A 133 3.07 0.40 -19.14
C GLN A 133 2.84 0.44 -20.68
N GLU A 134 1.57 0.52 -21.11
CA GLU A 134 1.21 0.56 -22.52
C GLU A 134 1.37 1.96 -23.15
N GLN A 135 1.39 3.02 -22.33
CA GLN A 135 1.66 4.38 -22.82
C GLN A 135 3.17 4.62 -22.85
N PRO A 136 3.81 4.70 -24.04
CA PRO A 136 5.18 5.17 -24.13
C PRO A 136 5.24 6.56 -23.50
N LEU A 137 6.24 6.81 -22.66
CA LEU A 137 6.56 8.14 -22.21
C LEU A 137 6.70 9.00 -23.47
N GLU A 138 5.76 9.91 -23.72
CA GLU A 138 6.00 10.93 -24.74
C GLU A 138 7.32 11.58 -24.41
N PRO A 139 8.28 11.68 -25.37
CA PRO A 139 9.52 12.39 -25.12
C PRO A 139 9.16 13.82 -24.69
N PRO A 140 9.87 14.39 -23.71
CA PRO A 140 9.59 15.75 -23.29
C PRO A 140 9.59 16.66 -24.51
N LEU A 141 8.51 17.38 -24.73
CA LEU A 141 8.46 18.46 -25.70
C LEU A 141 9.50 19.47 -25.25
N PHE A 142 10.52 19.61 -26.06
CA PHE A 142 11.65 20.52 -25.84
C PHE A 142 11.20 21.97 -25.61
#